data_56e1fe18f8e88f9f3a969f1faa19a860
#
_entry.id   56e1fe18f8e88f9f3a969f1faa19a860
#
_cell.length_a   1.000
_cell.length_b   1.000
_cell.length_c   1.000
_cell.angle_alpha   90.00
_cell.angle_beta   90.00
_cell.angle_gamma   90.00
#
_symmetry.space_group_name_H-M   'P 1'
#
loop_
_entity.id
_entity.type
_entity.pdbx_description
1 polymer ?
#
loop_
_entity_poly.entity_id
_entity_poly.type
_entity_poly.pdbx_seq_one_letter_code
_entity_poly.pdbx_strand_id
1 'polypeptide(L)' 'MMAWDTESTKQKIKNAALVEFAAYGPDGTTVERIAKRAKVNKERIYNYFGNKQELFRGILRE' A
#
# COMPACT_ATOMS: atom_id res chain seq x y z
N MET A 1 -17.82 -5.95 -12.74
CA MET A 1 -17.97 -5.01 -11.63
C MET A 1 -16.99 -5.25 -10.53
N MET A 2 -16.71 -6.48 -10.21
CA MET A 2 -15.82 -6.78 -9.09
C MET A 2 -14.36 -6.47 -9.39
N ALA A 3 -13.99 -6.46 -10.65
CA ALA A 3 -12.60 -6.20 -11.03
C ALA A 3 -12.15 -4.79 -10.66
N TRP A 4 -13.03 -3.82 -10.80
CA TRP A 4 -12.66 -2.45 -10.49
C TRP A 4 -12.42 -2.23 -8.99
N ASP A 5 -13.02 -3.08 -8.15
CA ASP A 5 -12.80 -2.99 -6.72
C ASP A 5 -11.36 -3.31 -6.36
N THR A 6 -10.77 -4.29 -7.04
CA THR A 6 -9.38 -4.65 -6.82
C THR A 6 -8.46 -3.49 -7.17
N GLU A 7 -8.70 -2.86 -8.32
CA GLU A 7 -7.87 -1.73 -8.74
C GLU A 7 -8.04 -0.56 -7.78
N SER A 8 -9.26 -0.31 -7.35
CA SER A 8 -9.53 0.77 -6.42
C SER A 8 -8.83 0.54 -5.09
N THR A 9 -8.85 -0.69 -4.59
CA THR A 9 -8.19 -1.04 -3.34
C THR A 9 -6.68 -0.90 -3.47
N LYS A 10 -6.11 -1.38 -4.57
CA LYS A 10 -4.69 -1.24 -4.81
C LYS A 10 -4.28 0.22 -4.84
N GLN A 11 -5.08 1.05 -5.48
CA GLN A 11 -4.78 2.47 -5.58
C GLN A 11 -4.82 3.14 -4.21
N LYS A 12 -5.79 2.76 -3.39
CA LYS A 12 -5.87 3.26 -2.02
C LYS A 12 -4.61 2.92 -1.24
N ILE A 13 -4.15 1.68 -1.37
CA ILE A 13 -2.96 1.22 -0.67
C ILE A 13 -1.75 1.98 -1.16
N LYS A 14 -1.61 2.15 -2.46
CA LYS A 14 -0.49 2.87 -3.04
C LYS A 14 -0.47 4.32 -2.57
N ASN A 15 -1.63 4.97 -2.58
CA ASN A 15 -1.73 6.36 -2.14
C ASN A 15 -1.35 6.49 -0.67
N ALA A 16 -1.85 5.59 0.17
CA ALA A 16 -1.54 5.60 1.58
C ALA A 16 -0.05 5.37 1.81
N ALA A 17 0.52 4.42 1.08
CA ALA A 17 1.93 4.11 1.19
C ALA A 17 2.79 5.30 0.77
N LEU A 18 2.39 5.97 -0.30
CA LEU A 18 3.13 7.14 -0.78
C LEU A 18 3.14 8.25 0.24
N VAL A 19 2.00 8.50 0.88
CA VAL A 19 1.90 9.53 1.91
C VAL A 19 2.78 9.19 3.10
N GLU A 20 2.74 7.94 3.56
CA GLU A 20 3.56 7.51 4.68
C GLU A 20 5.04 7.56 4.33
N PHE A 21 5.38 7.11 3.12
CA PHE A 21 6.74 7.12 2.65
C PHE A 21 7.29 8.54 2.59
N ALA A 22 6.50 9.48 2.08
CA ALA A 22 6.92 10.87 1.97
C ALA A 22 7.10 11.50 3.35
N ALA A 23 6.29 11.10 4.32
CA ALA A 23 6.33 11.69 5.65
C ALA A 23 7.43 11.07 6.53
N TYR A 24 7.65 9.76 6.42
CA TYR A 24 8.51 9.06 7.36
C TYR A 24 9.68 8.32 6.71
N GLY A 25 9.74 8.30 5.39
CA GLY A 25 10.79 7.59 4.67
C GLY A 25 10.57 6.08 4.67
N PRO A 26 11.43 5.35 3.94
CA PRO A 26 11.26 3.89 3.82
C PRO A 26 11.42 3.16 5.14
N ASP A 27 12.32 3.64 6.00
CA ASP A 27 12.56 2.97 7.27
C ASP A 27 11.45 3.22 8.27
N GLY A 28 10.77 4.36 8.18
CA GLY A 28 9.72 4.71 9.12
C GLY A 28 8.33 4.28 8.68
N THR A 29 8.20 3.73 7.48
CA THR A 29 6.92 3.32 6.94
C THR A 29 6.73 1.82 7.14
N THR A 30 5.61 1.45 7.75
CA THR A 30 5.28 0.04 7.98
C THR A 30 3.98 -0.32 7.30
N VAL A 31 3.82 -1.61 7.02
CA VAL A 31 2.59 -2.09 6.41
C VAL A 31 1.40 -1.84 7.33
N GLU A 32 1.61 -1.95 8.64
CA GLU A 32 0.55 -1.70 9.61
C GLU A 32 0.04 -0.26 9.50
N ARG A 33 0.94 0.69 9.38
CA ARG A 33 0.55 2.09 9.24
C ARG A 33 -0.16 2.34 7.92
N ILE A 34 0.33 1.73 6.86
CA ILE A 34 -0.29 1.86 5.56
C ILE A 34 -1.71 1.29 5.60
N ALA A 35 -1.87 0.13 6.23
CA ALA A 35 -3.18 -0.51 6.34
C ALA A 35 -4.16 0.39 7.09
N LYS A 36 -3.71 0.99 8.16
CA LYS A 36 -4.54 1.90 8.93
C LYS A 36 -4.97 3.11 8.11
N ARG A 37 -4.02 3.69 7.41
CA ARG A 37 -4.31 4.87 6.59
C ARG A 37 -5.25 4.54 5.44
N ALA A 38 -5.04 3.40 4.80
CA ALA A 38 -5.86 2.97 3.68
C ALA A 38 -7.18 2.36 4.11
N LYS A 39 -7.32 2.06 5.40
CA LYS A 39 -8.52 1.43 5.97
C LYS A 39 -8.76 0.06 5.38
N VAL A 40 -7.69 -0.71 5.27
CA VAL A 40 -7.76 -2.09 4.81
C VAL A 40 -6.99 -2.97 5.78
N ASN A 41 -7.18 -4.26 5.66
CA ASN A 41 -6.43 -5.23 6.45
C ASN A 41 -5.00 -5.34 5.96
N LYS A 42 -4.09 -5.52 6.90
CA LYS A 42 -2.69 -5.76 6.58
C LYS A 42 -2.54 -6.96 5.66
N GLU A 43 -3.32 -8.00 5.92
CA GLU A 43 -3.27 -9.21 5.10
C GLU A 43 -3.65 -8.96 3.67
N ARG A 44 -4.60 -8.06 3.44
CA ARG A 44 -5.00 -7.71 2.10
C ARG A 44 -3.85 -7.06 1.33
N ILE A 45 -3.08 -6.23 2.03
CA ILE A 45 -1.92 -5.60 1.41
C ILE A 45 -0.92 -6.67 0.98
N TYR A 46 -0.66 -7.64 1.84
CA TYR A 46 0.26 -8.72 1.49
C TYR A 46 -0.26 -9.56 0.33
N ASN A 47 -1.58 -9.73 0.26
CA ASN A 47 -2.17 -10.48 -0.85
C ASN A 47 -1.98 -9.77 -2.18
N TYR A 48 -2.06 -8.46 -2.18
CA TYR A 48 -1.92 -7.69 -3.43
C TYR A 48 -0.48 -7.48 -3.83
N PHE A 49 0.40 -7.26 -2.87
CA PHE A 49 1.77 -6.82 -3.16
C PHE A 49 2.84 -7.81 -2.73
N GLY A 50 2.49 -8.74 -1.86
CA GLY A 50 3.44 -9.72 -1.40
C GLY A 50 4.15 -9.32 -0.13
N ASN A 51 4.88 -8.21 -0.18
CA ASN A 51 5.58 -7.71 1.00
C ASN A 51 5.83 -6.22 0.85
N LYS A 52 6.44 -5.64 1.87
CA LYS A 52 6.69 -4.21 1.89
C LYS A 52 7.60 -3.76 0.75
N GLN A 53 8.60 -4.56 0.44
CA GLN A 53 9.52 -4.23 -0.64
C GLN A 53 8.82 -4.20 -1.99
N GLU A 54 7.95 -5.15 -2.24
CA GLU A 54 7.20 -5.19 -3.50
C GLU A 54 6.24 -4.02 -3.59
N LEU A 55 5.64 -3.64 -2.47
CA LEU A 55 4.77 -2.49 -2.44
C LEU A 55 5.53 -1.22 -2.83
N PHE A 56 6.70 -1.01 -2.23
CA PHE A 56 7.51 0.16 -2.55
C PHE A 56 8.02 0.13 -3.98
N ARG A 57 8.36 -1.04 -4.47
CA ARG A 57 8.80 -1.18 -5.85
C ARG A 57 7.69 -0.75 -6.81
N GLY A 58 6.46 -1.13 -6.51
CA GLY A 58 5.33 -0.73 -7.32
C GLY A 58 5.12 0.78 -7.32
N ILE A 59 5.30 1.41 -6.16
CA ILE A 59 5.17 2.85 -6.05
C ILE A 59 6.25 3.57 -6.86
N LEU A 60 7.49 3.10 -6.72
CA LEU A 60 8.61 3.77 -7.38
C LEU A 60 8.59 3.61 -8.89
N ARG A 61 7.93 2.58 -9.37
CA ARG A 61 7.80 2.37 -10.80
C ARG A 61 6.87 3.35 -11.47
N GLU A 62 5.96 3.86 -10.72
CA GLU A 62 5.02 4.81 -11.26
C GLU A 62 5.62 6.19 -11.28
#